data_aa02a8708316fd5822b0ad11ed6fee26
#
_entry.id   aa02a8708316fd5822b0ad11ed6fee26
#
_cell.length_a   1.000
_cell.length_b   1.000
_cell.length_c   1.000
_cell.angle_alpha   90.00
_cell.angle_beta   90.00
_cell.angle_gamma   90.00
#
_symmetry.space_group_name_H-M   'P 1'
#
loop_
_entity.id
_entity.type
_entity.pdbx_description
1 polymer ?
#
loop_
_entity_poly.entity_id
_entity_poly.type
_entity_poly.pdbx_seq_one_letter_code
_entity_poly.pdbx_strand_id
1 'polypeptide(L)'
;MKLSVTKTLLATAIATAPLMASAVELEDYLVANSSYDEANVGGSFIAVDAAGDNPNDQLGYTYSLDADYEKAFSTLPRTWQYRVGLSASGDRPGQETTSITDAAGITTTVDTEDTNDWQVVAEGIIDNYFHQSQYPKAFWFGQGLYASQQNQPDDAIAVSVGLGYGRVYNATPLAKVIRIVEELNEEGLLTGPIPDSVALETAEIIDREDEFKSKFGADDYKPDWYAAIESTLARSGALRDGKFGALGALTVDTVIEDEPISTRRHGWVVRLGAGFQASDLSGLTDNDPKLLAQFEYAKPFGYKGQFINLFSFEPIFGDEAITSFRNDMSYTYEVTDMIDWINTWSVTYSDGEDVNGDPLESTNHIVNSRYSFDLGNSLDYFVGLRLAQTDIDPNQPGSFGDDPEIRLESGFNYRLK
;
A
#
# COMPACT_ATOMS: atom_id res chain seq x y z
N MET A 1 23.54 -15.80 -27.10
CA MET A 1 22.50 -15.02 -27.82
C MET A 1 21.74 -14.26 -26.72
N LYS A 2 22.20 -13.05 -26.39
CA LYS A 2 21.61 -12.23 -25.32
C LYS A 2 20.31 -11.62 -25.83
N LEU A 3 19.17 -12.09 -25.37
CA LEU A 3 17.87 -11.46 -25.62
C LEU A 3 17.73 -10.23 -24.72
N SER A 4 17.78 -9.07 -25.34
CA SER A 4 17.39 -7.80 -24.72
C SER A 4 15.86 -7.78 -24.58
N VAL A 5 15.33 -8.27 -23.48
CA VAL A 5 13.89 -8.29 -23.19
C VAL A 5 13.41 -7.01 -22.45
N THR A 6 14.33 -6.11 -22.09
CA THR A 6 14.10 -5.06 -21.11
C THR A 6 13.41 -3.78 -21.62
N LYS A 7 12.95 -3.68 -22.85
CA LYS A 7 12.42 -2.39 -23.37
C LYS A 7 10.99 -2.40 -23.91
N THR A 8 10.24 -3.49 -23.87
CA THR A 8 8.97 -3.58 -24.60
C THR A 8 7.72 -3.86 -23.76
N LEU A 9 7.83 -4.09 -22.45
CA LEU A 9 6.68 -4.49 -21.63
C LEU A 9 5.96 -3.33 -20.91
N LEU A 10 6.48 -2.11 -20.95
CA LEU A 10 5.84 -0.98 -20.24
C LEU A 10 4.93 -0.09 -21.12
N ALA A 11 4.79 -0.38 -22.41
CA ALA A 11 4.16 0.54 -23.35
C ALA A 11 2.74 0.16 -23.82
N THR A 12 2.13 -0.94 -23.36
CA THR A 12 0.92 -1.46 -24.02
C THR A 12 -0.35 -1.47 -23.15
N ALA A 13 -0.34 -0.94 -21.95
CA ALA A 13 -1.50 -0.94 -21.06
C ALA A 13 -2.23 0.42 -20.95
N ILE A 14 -1.93 1.39 -21.83
CA ILE A 14 -2.75 2.61 -21.95
C ILE A 14 -3.67 2.43 -23.12
N ALA A 15 -4.71 1.62 -22.97
CA ALA A 15 -5.75 1.43 -23.96
C ALA A 15 -7.13 1.71 -23.36
N THR A 16 -7.65 2.89 -23.74
CA THR A 16 -9.07 3.20 -23.92
C THR A 16 -10.02 2.80 -22.81
N ALA A 17 -10.00 3.52 -21.69
CA ALA A 17 -11.20 3.68 -20.89
C ALA A 17 -12.23 4.47 -21.74
N PRO A 18 -13.48 4.03 -21.87
CA PRO A 18 -14.52 4.89 -22.42
C PRO A 18 -14.63 6.12 -21.53
N LEU A 19 -14.40 7.29 -22.08
CA LEU A 19 -14.69 8.59 -21.46
C LEU A 19 -16.22 8.66 -21.25
N MET A 20 -16.69 8.06 -20.19
CA MET A 20 -17.95 8.47 -19.59
C MET A 20 -17.64 9.83 -18.98
N ALA A 21 -18.23 10.86 -19.49
CA ALA A 21 -18.14 12.20 -18.96
C ALA A 21 -18.78 12.20 -17.55
N SER A 22 -18.03 11.82 -16.53
CA SER A 22 -18.25 12.28 -15.17
C SER A 22 -17.95 13.75 -15.20
N ALA A 23 -18.94 14.59 -14.91
CA ALA A 23 -18.76 16.02 -14.94
C ALA A 23 -17.84 16.49 -13.80
N VAL A 24 -17.71 15.72 -12.71
CA VAL A 24 -16.84 15.99 -11.55
C VAL A 24 -15.59 15.09 -11.58
N GLU A 25 -14.41 15.68 -11.43
CA GLU A 25 -13.16 14.96 -11.31
C GLU A 25 -12.81 14.75 -9.84
N LEU A 26 -12.11 13.65 -9.52
CA LEU A 26 -11.70 13.39 -8.14
C LEU A 26 -10.75 14.44 -7.59
N GLU A 27 -9.99 15.10 -8.47
CA GLU A 27 -9.12 16.22 -8.15
C GLU A 27 -9.86 17.50 -7.71
N ASP A 28 -11.17 17.60 -7.97
CA ASP A 28 -12.00 18.71 -7.50
C ASP A 28 -12.34 18.61 -6.00
N TYR A 29 -12.13 17.43 -5.40
CA TYR A 29 -12.40 17.20 -3.98
C TYR A 29 -11.22 17.67 -3.12
N LEU A 30 -11.24 18.94 -2.73
CA LEU A 30 -10.18 19.60 -1.95
C LEU A 30 -10.54 19.70 -0.45
N VAL A 31 -11.20 18.70 0.09
CA VAL A 31 -11.55 18.68 1.51
C VAL A 31 -10.34 18.28 2.34
N ALA A 32 -9.97 19.15 3.27
CA ALA A 32 -8.82 18.92 4.13
C ALA A 32 -9.15 18.09 5.38
N ASN A 33 -10.41 18.05 5.78
CA ASN A 33 -10.87 17.26 6.93
C ASN A 33 -11.28 15.89 6.42
N SER A 34 -10.48 14.90 6.71
CA SER A 34 -10.72 13.50 6.32
C SER A 34 -10.11 12.56 7.34
N SER A 35 -10.76 11.45 7.58
CA SER A 35 -10.20 10.33 8.33
C SER A 35 -10.28 9.05 7.51
N TYR A 36 -9.28 8.21 7.69
CA TYR A 36 -9.19 6.92 7.02
C TYR A 36 -8.49 5.96 7.95
N ASP A 37 -9.04 4.77 8.12
CA ASP A 37 -8.36 3.66 8.78
C ASP A 37 -8.63 2.35 8.05
N GLU A 38 -7.61 1.52 7.97
CA GLU A 38 -7.67 0.23 7.30
C GLU A 38 -6.85 -0.79 8.09
N ALA A 39 -7.40 -1.98 8.26
CA ALA A 39 -6.74 -3.09 8.91
C ALA A 39 -6.93 -4.35 8.06
N ASN A 40 -5.84 -4.96 7.65
CA ASN A 40 -5.81 -6.13 6.80
C ASN A 40 -5.03 -7.26 7.45
N VAL A 41 -5.47 -8.49 7.22
CA VAL A 41 -4.73 -9.71 7.54
C VAL A 41 -4.72 -10.57 6.29
N GLY A 42 -3.53 -10.86 5.80
CA GLY A 42 -3.33 -11.69 4.63
C GLY A 42 -2.49 -12.91 4.92
N GLY A 43 -2.51 -13.87 4.02
CA GLY A 43 -1.63 -15.02 4.12
C GLY A 43 -1.62 -15.86 2.86
N SER A 44 -0.51 -16.52 2.65
CA SER A 44 -0.32 -17.51 1.59
C SER A 44 0.24 -18.80 2.17
N PHE A 45 -0.07 -19.90 1.53
CA PHE A 45 0.48 -21.20 1.84
C PHE A 45 0.72 -21.96 0.54
N ILE A 46 1.95 -22.45 0.36
CA ILE A 46 2.34 -23.25 -0.80
C ILE A 46 2.94 -24.54 -0.25
N ALA A 47 2.39 -25.68 -0.66
CA ALA A 47 2.96 -26.98 -0.37
C ALA A 47 3.56 -27.57 -1.66
N VAL A 48 4.77 -28.09 -1.58
CA VAL A 48 5.47 -28.71 -2.69
C VAL A 48 5.83 -30.14 -2.27
N ASP A 49 5.29 -31.10 -3.01
CA ASP A 49 5.70 -32.48 -2.85
C ASP A 49 7.04 -32.68 -3.58
N ALA A 50 8.05 -33.17 -2.88
CA ALA A 50 9.30 -33.53 -3.53
C ALA A 50 9.03 -34.72 -4.45
N ALA A 51 9.02 -34.46 -5.77
CA ALA A 51 8.80 -35.49 -6.77
C ALA A 51 10.03 -36.41 -6.86
N GLY A 52 10.07 -37.49 -6.08
CA GLY A 52 11.15 -38.46 -6.09
C GLY A 52 10.88 -39.66 -5.18
N ASP A 53 11.59 -40.76 -5.41
CA ASP A 53 11.59 -41.92 -4.53
C ASP A 53 12.77 -41.88 -3.54
N ASN A 54 13.21 -40.69 -3.12
CA ASN A 54 14.30 -40.54 -2.18
C ASN A 54 13.75 -40.71 -0.74
N PRO A 55 14.37 -41.62 0.08
CA PRO A 55 13.89 -41.87 1.45
C PRO A 55 13.96 -40.62 2.37
N ASN A 56 14.64 -39.54 1.96
CA ASN A 56 14.75 -38.29 2.69
C ASN A 56 13.78 -37.21 2.16
N ASP A 57 12.89 -37.54 1.22
CA ASP A 57 11.88 -36.64 0.72
C ASP A 57 10.79 -36.41 1.79
N GLN A 58 10.46 -35.19 2.02
CA GLN A 58 9.40 -34.78 2.91
C GLN A 58 8.49 -33.74 2.19
N LEU A 59 7.31 -33.51 2.73
CA LEU A 59 6.46 -32.44 2.24
C LEU A 59 7.12 -31.09 2.56
N GLY A 60 7.58 -30.40 1.52
CA GLY A 60 8.02 -29.02 1.61
C GLY A 60 6.82 -28.08 1.66
N TYR A 61 6.93 -26.99 2.41
CA TYR A 61 5.95 -25.93 2.37
C TYR A 61 6.58 -24.58 2.67
N THR A 62 5.98 -23.55 2.12
CA THR A 62 6.28 -22.16 2.46
C THR A 62 4.97 -21.50 2.87
N TYR A 63 4.98 -20.73 3.93
CA TYR A 63 3.86 -19.89 4.34
C TYR A 63 4.27 -18.46 4.57
N SER A 64 3.34 -17.53 4.35
CA SER A 64 3.43 -16.15 4.82
C SER A 64 2.15 -15.75 5.52
N LEU A 65 2.28 -14.92 6.53
CA LEU A 65 1.21 -14.24 7.24
C LEU A 65 1.60 -12.77 7.34
N ASP A 66 0.70 -11.90 6.95
CA ASP A 66 0.88 -10.46 7.01
C ASP A 66 -0.32 -9.83 7.71
N ALA A 67 -0.08 -8.86 8.56
CA ALA A 67 -1.11 -8.02 9.14
C ALA A 67 -0.65 -6.58 9.11
N ASP A 68 -1.47 -5.69 8.60
CA ASP A 68 -1.18 -4.28 8.54
C ASP A 68 -2.37 -3.45 9.08
N TYR A 69 -2.03 -2.37 9.73
CA TYR A 69 -2.95 -1.34 10.16
C TYR A 69 -2.40 0.02 9.75
N GLU A 70 -3.21 0.77 9.04
CA GLU A 70 -2.90 2.15 8.68
C GLU A 70 -4.02 3.07 9.13
N LYS A 71 -3.66 4.21 9.70
CA LYS A 71 -4.60 5.28 10.00
C LYS A 71 -4.03 6.62 9.57
N ALA A 72 -4.84 7.35 8.82
CA ALA A 72 -4.58 8.73 8.44
C ALA A 72 -5.68 9.64 8.94
N PHE A 73 -5.29 10.81 9.39
CA PHE A 73 -6.20 11.86 9.81
C PHE A 73 -5.72 13.20 9.29
N SER A 74 -6.59 13.90 8.63
CA SER A 74 -6.31 15.20 8.02
C SER A 74 -7.28 16.26 8.51
N THR A 75 -6.75 17.43 8.79
CA THR A 75 -7.49 18.66 9.09
C THR A 75 -6.80 19.84 8.41
N LEU A 76 -7.42 21.02 8.37
CA LEU A 76 -6.78 22.21 7.81
C LEU A 76 -5.40 22.48 8.42
N PRO A 77 -5.21 22.47 9.77
CA PRO A 77 -3.93 22.79 10.38
C PRO A 77 -2.95 21.61 10.39
N ARG A 78 -3.42 20.35 10.25
CA ARG A 78 -2.57 19.20 10.52
C ARG A 78 -3.00 17.97 9.74
N THR A 79 -2.00 17.21 9.29
CA THR A 79 -2.18 15.81 8.89
C THR A 79 -1.31 14.92 9.78
N TRP A 80 -1.78 13.71 10.09
CA TRP A 80 -0.95 12.69 10.67
C TRP A 80 -1.36 11.33 10.13
N GLN A 81 -0.38 10.48 10.00
CA GLN A 81 -0.53 9.12 9.52
C GLN A 81 0.37 8.22 10.34
N TYR A 82 -0.10 7.05 10.69
CA TYR A 82 0.75 6.00 11.23
C TYR A 82 0.37 4.66 10.62
N ARG A 83 1.35 3.79 10.53
CA ARG A 83 1.23 2.44 10.02
C ARG A 83 1.94 1.48 10.95
N VAL A 84 1.34 0.31 11.15
CA VAL A 84 1.96 -0.82 11.84
C VAL A 84 1.81 -2.04 10.95
N GLY A 85 2.93 -2.65 10.58
CA GLY A 85 2.99 -3.88 9.80
C GLY A 85 3.60 -5.00 10.63
N LEU A 86 3.02 -6.18 10.54
CA LEU A 86 3.52 -7.42 11.10
C LEU A 86 3.62 -8.43 9.96
N SER A 87 4.76 -9.08 9.83
CA SER A 87 4.90 -10.20 8.90
C SER A 87 5.53 -11.39 9.59
N ALA A 88 5.11 -12.59 9.19
CA ALA A 88 5.73 -13.83 9.60
C ALA A 88 5.77 -14.78 8.41
N SER A 89 6.89 -15.44 8.22
CA SER A 89 7.06 -16.43 7.15
C SER A 89 7.83 -17.61 7.65
N GLY A 90 7.64 -18.75 6.97
CA GLY A 90 8.45 -19.93 7.25
C GLY A 90 8.53 -20.81 6.02
N ASP A 91 9.65 -21.50 5.93
CA ASP A 91 9.94 -22.43 4.87
C ASP A 91 10.38 -23.77 5.47
N ARG A 92 9.79 -24.86 4.97
CA ARG A 92 10.23 -26.20 5.21
C ARG A 92 10.69 -26.79 3.89
N PRO A 93 12.00 -27.11 3.73
CA PRO A 93 12.50 -27.74 2.51
C PRO A 93 11.85 -29.11 2.24
N GLY A 94 11.66 -29.43 0.97
CA GLY A 94 11.12 -30.74 0.55
C GLY A 94 12.08 -31.94 0.77
N GLN A 95 13.30 -31.68 1.22
CA GLN A 95 14.30 -32.68 1.56
C GLN A 95 14.92 -32.39 2.91
N GLU A 96 15.02 -33.40 3.77
CA GLU A 96 15.67 -33.30 5.08
C GLU A 96 17.18 -33.05 4.98
N THR A 97 17.81 -33.50 3.88
CA THR A 97 19.25 -33.37 3.68
C THR A 97 19.60 -32.97 2.27
N THR A 98 20.59 -32.10 2.13
CA THR A 98 21.20 -31.75 0.84
C THR A 98 22.61 -32.27 0.75
N SER A 99 22.95 -32.96 -0.35
CA SER A 99 24.29 -33.49 -0.59
C SER A 99 25.09 -32.54 -1.49
N ILE A 100 26.19 -32.01 -0.96
CA ILE A 100 27.13 -31.15 -1.69
C ILE A 100 28.39 -31.94 -2.00
N THR A 101 28.72 -32.09 -3.29
CA THR A 101 29.98 -32.74 -3.72
C THR A 101 30.97 -31.65 -4.16
N ASP A 102 32.13 -31.62 -3.49
CA ASP A 102 33.17 -30.65 -3.81
C ASP A 102 33.96 -31.03 -5.09
N ALA A 103 34.86 -30.14 -5.55
CA ALA A 103 35.67 -30.36 -6.71
C ALA A 103 36.67 -31.54 -6.56
N ALA A 104 36.90 -32.06 -5.36
CA ALA A 104 37.71 -33.26 -5.07
C ALA A 104 36.86 -34.53 -5.05
N GLY A 105 35.55 -34.44 -5.27
CA GLY A 105 34.64 -35.57 -5.28
C GLY A 105 34.20 -36.04 -3.88
N ILE A 106 34.40 -35.19 -2.87
CA ILE A 106 33.95 -35.49 -1.50
C ILE A 106 32.52 -35.01 -1.39
N THR A 107 31.60 -35.93 -1.07
CA THR A 107 30.18 -35.59 -0.85
C THR A 107 29.95 -35.39 0.64
N THR A 108 29.50 -34.21 1.00
CA THR A 108 29.05 -33.85 2.36
C THR A 108 27.55 -33.76 2.35
N THR A 109 26.88 -34.46 3.26
CA THR A 109 25.43 -34.30 3.48
C THR A 109 25.21 -33.30 4.58
N VAL A 110 24.39 -32.27 4.30
CA VAL A 110 24.02 -31.21 5.24
C VAL A 110 22.52 -31.35 5.50
N ASP A 111 22.14 -31.35 6.77
CA ASP A 111 20.73 -31.29 7.16
C ASP A 111 20.15 -29.93 6.73
N THR A 112 18.98 -29.97 6.13
CA THR A 112 18.21 -28.75 5.81
C THR A 112 17.26 -28.45 6.97
N GLU A 113 17.39 -27.27 7.55
CA GLU A 113 16.58 -26.85 8.69
C GLU A 113 15.34 -26.08 8.23
N ASP A 114 14.24 -26.23 8.98
CA ASP A 114 13.06 -25.38 8.84
C ASP A 114 13.45 -23.95 9.25
N THR A 115 13.05 -22.99 8.44
CA THR A 115 13.28 -21.56 8.73
C THR A 115 11.98 -20.88 9.11
N ASN A 116 12.06 -20.01 10.09
CA ASN A 116 10.97 -19.10 10.46
C ASN A 116 11.55 -17.72 10.62
N ASP A 117 10.84 -16.72 10.15
CA ASP A 117 11.18 -15.32 10.32
C ASP A 117 9.95 -14.50 10.66
N TRP A 118 10.12 -13.43 11.44
CA TRP A 118 9.08 -12.44 11.71
C TRP A 118 9.68 -11.04 11.70
N GLN A 119 8.85 -10.07 11.33
CA GLN A 119 9.19 -8.67 11.32
C GLN A 119 8.02 -7.83 11.83
N VAL A 120 8.35 -6.78 12.56
CA VAL A 120 7.44 -5.73 12.99
C VAL A 120 7.98 -4.41 12.48
N VAL A 121 7.12 -3.60 11.85
CA VAL A 121 7.46 -2.24 11.43
C VAL A 121 6.37 -1.30 11.92
N ALA A 122 6.76 -0.21 12.58
CA ALA A 122 5.86 0.87 12.95
C ALA A 122 6.44 2.20 12.51
N GLU A 123 5.66 2.97 11.78
CA GLU A 123 6.04 4.29 11.30
C GLU A 123 4.94 5.30 11.56
N GLY A 124 5.33 6.56 11.76
CA GLY A 124 4.38 7.64 11.96
C GLY A 124 4.94 8.96 11.47
N ILE A 125 4.06 9.76 10.87
CA ILE A 125 4.39 11.10 10.39
C ILE A 125 3.31 12.09 10.77
N ILE A 126 3.71 13.30 11.12
CA ILE A 126 2.84 14.42 11.43
C ILE A 126 3.30 15.66 10.66
N ASP A 127 2.41 16.25 9.87
CA ASP A 127 2.63 17.52 9.18
C ASP A 127 1.77 18.61 9.86
N ASN A 128 2.39 19.70 10.30
CA ASN A 128 1.68 20.85 10.87
C ASN A 128 1.85 22.06 9.97
N TYR A 129 0.75 22.50 9.39
CA TYR A 129 0.70 23.60 8.41
C TYR A 129 0.81 24.95 9.12
N PHE A 130 1.68 25.82 8.60
CA PHE A 130 1.84 27.18 9.14
C PHE A 130 0.61 28.06 8.89
N HIS A 131 -0.17 27.74 7.86
CA HIS A 131 -1.39 28.46 7.52
C HIS A 131 -2.53 27.48 7.28
N GLN A 132 -3.66 27.74 7.89
CA GLN A 132 -4.88 26.99 7.65
C GLN A 132 -5.40 27.30 6.24
N SER A 133 -5.38 26.33 5.36
CA SER A 133 -5.81 26.47 3.97
C SER A 133 -6.15 25.09 3.40
N GLN A 134 -7.19 25.03 2.59
CA GLN A 134 -7.49 23.84 1.80
C GLN A 134 -6.50 23.62 0.64
N TYR A 135 -5.76 24.65 0.24
CA TYR A 135 -4.75 24.53 -0.81
C TYR A 135 -3.37 24.15 -0.24
N PRO A 136 -2.48 23.56 -1.07
CA PRO A 136 -1.12 23.20 -0.67
C PRO A 136 -0.38 24.37 -0.02
N LYS A 137 0.27 24.13 1.11
CA LYS A 137 1.03 25.12 1.89
C LYS A 137 2.27 24.51 2.53
N ALA A 138 3.13 25.39 3.04
CA ALA A 138 4.28 24.98 3.83
C ALA A 138 3.88 24.49 5.22
N PHE A 139 4.60 23.52 5.73
CA PHE A 139 4.42 22.91 7.03
C PHE A 139 5.78 22.52 7.65
N TRP A 140 5.82 22.28 8.94
CA TRP A 140 6.88 21.52 9.57
C TRP A 140 6.38 20.08 9.79
N PHE A 141 7.27 19.11 9.76
CA PHE A 141 6.91 17.72 10.02
C PHE A 141 7.81 17.07 11.06
N GLY A 142 7.28 16.02 11.68
CA GLY A 142 8.02 15.06 12.49
C GLY A 142 7.69 13.65 12.02
N GLN A 143 8.71 12.78 11.95
CA GLN A 143 8.58 11.37 11.55
C GLN A 143 9.33 10.48 12.50
N GLY A 144 8.78 9.30 12.79
CA GLY A 144 9.41 8.24 13.55
C GLY A 144 9.25 6.90 12.86
N LEU A 145 10.28 6.06 12.96
CA LEU A 145 10.32 4.68 12.48
C LEU A 145 10.81 3.77 13.60
N TYR A 146 10.18 2.63 13.74
CA TYR A 146 10.64 1.49 14.52
C TYR A 146 10.50 0.22 13.66
N ALA A 147 11.54 -0.61 13.63
CA ALA A 147 11.45 -1.95 13.05
C ALA A 147 12.22 -2.95 13.92
N SER A 148 11.67 -4.16 14.01
CA SER A 148 12.30 -5.30 14.69
C SER A 148 12.12 -6.55 13.84
N GLN A 149 13.14 -7.36 13.73
CA GLN A 149 13.13 -8.57 12.92
C GLN A 149 13.84 -9.71 13.64
N GLN A 150 13.34 -10.92 13.49
CA GLN A 150 13.96 -12.12 14.04
C GLN A 150 15.38 -12.30 13.50
N ASN A 151 16.28 -12.76 14.36
CA ASN A 151 17.69 -13.03 14.02
C ASN A 151 18.51 -11.80 13.60
N GLN A 152 18.00 -10.58 13.78
CA GLN A 152 18.79 -9.37 13.65
C GLN A 152 19.42 -9.00 15.00
N PRO A 153 20.63 -8.40 14.99
CA PRO A 153 21.35 -8.08 16.23
C PRO A 153 20.70 -6.98 17.04
N ASP A 154 19.95 -6.05 16.42
CA ASP A 154 19.33 -4.90 17.08
C ASP A 154 17.99 -4.54 16.42
N ASP A 155 17.26 -3.60 17.06
CA ASP A 155 16.07 -2.97 16.50
C ASP A 155 16.44 -1.71 15.71
N ALA A 156 15.74 -1.40 14.65
CA ALA A 156 15.92 -0.14 13.94
C ALA A 156 15.02 0.96 14.52
N ILE A 157 15.64 2.07 14.92
CA ILE A 157 14.95 3.25 15.45
C ILE A 157 15.46 4.50 14.75
N ALA A 158 14.55 5.27 14.16
CA ALA A 158 14.88 6.53 13.49
C ALA A 158 13.87 7.62 13.81
N VAL A 159 14.35 8.85 13.91
CA VAL A 159 13.52 10.04 14.07
C VAL A 159 14.01 11.15 13.14
N SER A 160 13.08 11.91 12.55
CA SER A 160 13.39 13.03 11.66
C SER A 160 12.43 14.18 11.89
N VAL A 161 12.90 15.40 11.69
CA VAL A 161 12.10 16.62 11.69
C VAL A 161 12.51 17.50 10.52
N GLY A 162 11.61 18.31 9.99
CA GLY A 162 11.94 19.15 8.86
C GLY A 162 10.82 20.06 8.41
N LEU A 163 10.95 20.53 7.18
CA LEU A 163 10.00 21.39 6.51
C LEU A 163 9.49 20.72 5.24
N GLY A 164 8.25 20.99 4.89
CA GLY A 164 7.65 20.49 3.68
C GLY A 164 6.69 21.49 3.03
N TYR A 165 6.25 21.10 1.84
CA TYR A 165 5.27 21.85 1.06
C TYR A 165 4.39 20.88 0.29
N GLY A 166 3.11 21.18 0.18
CA GLY A 166 2.16 20.37 -0.57
C GLY A 166 1.03 19.86 0.32
N ARG A 167 0.15 19.06 -0.25
CA ARG A 167 -0.89 18.29 0.45
C ARG A 167 -1.39 17.19 -0.47
N VAL A 168 -1.62 16.04 0.09
CA VAL A 168 -2.36 14.94 -0.55
C VAL A 168 -3.74 14.88 0.09
N TYR A 169 -4.77 14.75 -0.74
CA TYR A 169 -6.18 14.70 -0.34
C TYR A 169 -6.72 13.29 -0.53
N ASN A 170 -7.60 12.88 0.37
CA ASN A 170 -8.38 11.67 0.21
C ASN A 170 -9.66 11.98 -0.57
N ALA A 171 -9.78 11.47 -1.77
CA ALA A 171 -10.96 11.64 -2.63
C ALA A 171 -11.85 10.38 -2.69
N THR A 172 -11.59 9.38 -1.84
CA THR A 172 -12.39 8.15 -1.76
C THR A 172 -13.88 8.45 -1.50
N PRO A 173 -14.26 9.43 -0.66
CA PRO A 173 -15.67 9.76 -0.48
C PRO A 173 -16.35 10.21 -1.77
N LEU A 174 -15.66 10.97 -2.62
CA LEU A 174 -16.20 11.36 -3.93
C LEU A 174 -16.27 10.17 -4.91
N ALA A 175 -15.30 9.26 -4.88
CA ALA A 175 -15.37 8.03 -5.66
C ALA A 175 -16.60 7.19 -5.27
N LYS A 176 -16.89 7.06 -3.97
CA LYS A 176 -18.11 6.42 -3.48
C LYS A 176 -19.38 7.11 -3.98
N VAL A 177 -19.42 8.45 -4.01
CA VAL A 177 -20.58 9.19 -4.56
C VAL A 177 -20.76 8.90 -6.05
N ILE A 178 -19.68 8.92 -6.84
CA ILE A 178 -19.75 8.62 -8.29
C ILE A 178 -20.32 7.22 -8.47
N ARG A 179 -19.88 6.26 -7.68
CA ARG A 179 -20.38 4.88 -7.72
C ARG A 179 -21.84 4.78 -7.32
N ILE A 180 -22.26 5.43 -6.23
CA ILE A 180 -23.68 5.51 -5.83
C ILE A 180 -24.54 6.06 -6.96
N VAL A 181 -24.09 7.14 -7.61
CA VAL A 181 -24.83 7.76 -8.71
C VAL A 181 -24.94 6.83 -9.92
N GLU A 182 -23.87 6.07 -10.24
CA GLU A 182 -23.88 5.07 -11.31
C GLU A 182 -24.91 3.97 -11.01
N GLU A 183 -24.88 3.37 -9.83
CA GLU A 183 -25.80 2.33 -9.39
C GLU A 183 -27.28 2.83 -9.35
N LEU A 184 -27.52 4.00 -8.75
CA LEU A 184 -28.87 4.60 -8.73
C LEU A 184 -29.40 4.88 -10.15
N ASN A 185 -28.51 5.19 -11.09
CA ASN A 185 -28.90 5.39 -12.49
C ASN A 185 -29.22 4.05 -13.18
N GLU A 186 -28.44 3.00 -12.93
CA GLU A 186 -28.68 1.64 -13.46
C GLU A 186 -30.02 1.07 -12.96
N GLU A 187 -30.33 1.29 -11.67
CA GLU A 187 -31.62 0.92 -11.06
C GLU A 187 -32.79 1.82 -11.54
N GLY A 188 -32.50 2.83 -12.36
CA GLY A 188 -33.48 3.76 -12.90
C GLY A 188 -34.11 4.66 -11.83
N LEU A 189 -33.42 4.92 -10.74
CA LEU A 189 -33.85 5.82 -9.66
C LEU A 189 -33.51 7.27 -9.93
N LEU A 190 -32.68 7.53 -10.95
CA LEU A 190 -32.36 8.89 -11.41
C LEU A 190 -33.15 9.26 -12.67
N THR A 191 -33.51 10.53 -12.78
CA THR A 191 -34.18 11.13 -13.95
C THR A 191 -33.27 12.07 -14.75
N GLY A 192 -32.06 12.32 -14.26
CA GLY A 192 -31.07 13.20 -14.87
C GLY A 192 -29.75 13.18 -14.10
N PRO A 193 -28.73 13.90 -14.59
CA PRO A 193 -27.42 13.96 -13.96
C PRO A 193 -27.46 14.67 -12.60
N ILE A 194 -26.59 14.26 -11.69
CA ILE A 194 -26.34 14.94 -10.43
C ILE A 194 -25.36 16.10 -10.69
N PRO A 195 -25.65 17.33 -10.26
CA PRO A 195 -24.70 18.45 -10.38
C PRO A 195 -23.43 18.23 -9.55
N ASP A 196 -22.29 18.69 -10.05
CA ASP A 196 -20.97 18.55 -9.39
C ASP A 196 -20.97 19.05 -7.95
N SER A 197 -21.60 20.20 -7.69
CA SER A 197 -21.71 20.76 -6.34
C SER A 197 -22.48 19.85 -5.38
N VAL A 198 -23.48 19.14 -5.86
CA VAL A 198 -24.25 18.18 -5.04
C VAL A 198 -23.43 16.91 -4.81
N ALA A 199 -22.68 16.44 -5.81
CA ALA A 199 -21.77 15.30 -5.65
C ALA A 199 -20.68 15.59 -4.62
N LEU A 200 -20.03 16.77 -4.71
CA LEU A 200 -19.01 17.21 -3.74
C LEU A 200 -19.59 17.32 -2.31
N GLU A 201 -20.75 17.94 -2.15
CA GLU A 201 -21.39 18.05 -0.85
C GLU A 201 -21.81 16.69 -0.27
N THR A 202 -22.25 15.77 -1.13
CA THR A 202 -22.57 14.39 -0.71
C THR A 202 -21.31 13.68 -0.25
N ALA A 203 -20.19 13.87 -0.95
CA ALA A 203 -18.90 13.30 -0.56
C ALA A 203 -18.43 13.84 0.81
N GLU A 204 -18.64 15.14 1.10
CA GLU A 204 -18.34 15.69 2.42
C GLU A 204 -19.20 15.05 3.54
N ILE A 205 -20.44 14.68 3.27
CA ILE A 205 -21.28 13.96 4.25
C ILE A 205 -20.77 12.55 4.47
N ILE A 206 -20.36 11.84 3.41
CA ILE A 206 -19.79 10.52 3.52
C ILE A 206 -18.49 10.54 4.34
N ASP A 207 -17.62 11.51 4.11
CA ASP A 207 -16.34 11.69 4.83
C ASP A 207 -16.52 12.03 6.32
N ARG A 208 -17.70 12.50 6.72
CA ARG A 208 -18.03 12.89 8.11
C ARG A 208 -18.72 11.78 8.90
N GLU A 209 -18.58 10.53 8.51
CA GLU A 209 -19.18 9.38 9.20
C GLU A 209 -18.88 9.37 10.70
N ASP A 210 -17.62 9.64 11.10
CA ASP A 210 -17.20 9.68 12.50
C ASP A 210 -17.91 10.77 13.32
N GLU A 211 -18.32 11.87 12.70
CA GLU A 211 -19.14 12.91 13.36
C GLU A 211 -20.55 12.38 13.64
N PHE A 212 -21.14 11.62 12.70
CA PHE A 212 -22.44 10.96 12.90
C PHE A 212 -22.36 9.90 13.98
N LYS A 213 -21.33 9.05 13.99
CA LYS A 213 -21.06 8.06 15.06
C LYS A 213 -20.94 8.73 16.42
N SER A 214 -20.22 9.85 16.50
CA SER A 214 -20.03 10.60 17.74
C SER A 214 -21.34 11.24 18.24
N LYS A 215 -22.20 11.68 17.34
CA LYS A 215 -23.43 12.42 17.67
C LYS A 215 -24.61 11.49 18.01
N PHE A 216 -24.75 10.38 17.29
CA PHE A 216 -25.91 9.51 17.36
C PHE A 216 -25.63 8.14 18.00
N GLY A 217 -24.33 7.85 18.26
CA GLY A 217 -23.89 6.55 18.77
C GLY A 217 -23.36 5.65 17.65
N ALA A 218 -22.35 4.86 17.96
CA ALA A 218 -21.65 4.03 16.98
C ALA A 218 -22.55 2.97 16.31
N ASP A 219 -23.58 2.51 17.01
CA ASP A 219 -24.49 1.48 16.50
C ASP A 219 -25.75 2.05 15.82
N ASP A 220 -26.13 3.31 16.12
CA ASP A 220 -27.43 3.88 15.73
C ASP A 220 -27.33 5.05 14.71
N TYR A 221 -26.13 5.43 14.27
CA TYR A 221 -25.91 6.62 13.41
C TYR A 221 -26.36 6.46 11.96
N LYS A 222 -26.35 5.25 11.41
CA LYS A 222 -26.57 4.99 9.97
C LYS A 222 -27.88 5.58 9.41
N PRO A 223 -29.03 5.48 10.08
CA PRO A 223 -30.28 6.08 9.58
C PRO A 223 -30.18 7.59 9.38
N ASP A 224 -29.57 8.32 10.33
CA ASP A 224 -29.41 9.77 10.24
C ASP A 224 -28.36 10.15 9.19
N TRP A 225 -27.30 9.38 9.05
CA TRP A 225 -26.27 9.56 8.03
C TRP A 225 -26.83 9.36 6.63
N TYR A 226 -27.54 8.26 6.38
CA TYR A 226 -28.17 7.99 5.08
C TYR A 226 -29.28 8.98 4.76
N ALA A 227 -30.03 9.45 5.75
CA ALA A 227 -31.00 10.53 5.55
C ALA A 227 -30.33 11.85 5.12
N ALA A 228 -29.14 12.15 5.64
CA ALA A 228 -28.36 13.32 5.21
C ALA A 228 -27.86 13.18 3.76
N ILE A 229 -27.37 11.99 3.38
CA ILE A 229 -26.97 11.65 2.00
C ILE A 229 -28.17 11.80 1.05
N GLU A 230 -29.32 11.16 1.38
CA GLU A 230 -30.55 11.25 0.61
C GLU A 230 -31.00 12.70 0.42
N SER A 231 -31.07 13.47 1.52
CA SER A 231 -31.50 14.86 1.49
C SER A 231 -30.61 15.72 0.58
N THR A 232 -29.31 15.45 0.55
CA THR A 232 -28.37 16.18 -0.31
C THR A 232 -28.56 15.82 -1.76
N LEU A 233 -28.63 14.55 -2.11
CA LEU A 233 -28.88 14.10 -3.47
C LEU A 233 -30.27 14.52 -3.97
N ALA A 234 -31.29 14.53 -3.11
CA ALA A 234 -32.64 14.98 -3.45
C ALA A 234 -32.69 16.46 -3.89
N ARG A 235 -31.79 17.31 -3.37
CA ARG A 235 -31.70 18.73 -3.79
C ARG A 235 -31.32 18.91 -5.26
N SER A 236 -30.70 17.92 -5.88
CA SER A 236 -30.45 17.94 -7.31
C SER A 236 -31.72 17.95 -8.16
N GLY A 237 -32.85 17.47 -7.61
CA GLY A 237 -34.08 17.20 -8.33
C GLY A 237 -34.00 16.00 -9.28
N ALA A 238 -32.90 15.27 -9.29
CA ALA A 238 -32.66 14.13 -10.18
C ALA A 238 -33.22 12.81 -9.62
N LEU A 239 -33.52 12.70 -8.32
CA LEU A 239 -34.18 11.51 -7.77
C LEU A 239 -35.62 11.40 -8.27
N ARG A 240 -35.99 10.23 -8.81
CA ARG A 240 -37.29 9.99 -9.48
C ARG A 240 -38.49 10.37 -8.63
N ASP A 241 -38.47 10.01 -7.34
CA ASP A 241 -39.55 10.27 -6.39
C ASP A 241 -39.15 11.30 -5.30
N GLY A 242 -38.05 12.03 -5.54
CA GLY A 242 -37.47 12.96 -4.56
C GLY A 242 -36.85 12.28 -3.33
N LYS A 243 -36.72 10.97 -3.34
CA LYS A 243 -36.15 10.15 -2.25
C LYS A 243 -35.61 8.82 -2.77
N PHE A 244 -34.76 8.15 -2.01
CA PHE A 244 -34.23 6.83 -2.36
C PHE A 244 -35.29 5.73 -2.40
N GLY A 245 -36.24 5.74 -1.46
CA GLY A 245 -37.05 4.57 -1.16
C GLY A 245 -36.20 3.43 -0.60
N ALA A 246 -36.82 2.24 -0.48
CA ALA A 246 -36.10 1.09 0.09
C ALA A 246 -34.96 0.59 -0.83
N LEU A 247 -35.16 0.59 -2.15
CA LEU A 247 -34.14 0.15 -3.09
C LEU A 247 -32.92 1.07 -3.09
N GLY A 248 -33.12 2.39 -3.23
CA GLY A 248 -31.99 3.32 -3.23
C GLY A 248 -31.25 3.38 -1.89
N ALA A 249 -31.95 3.20 -0.77
CA ALA A 249 -31.27 3.10 0.52
C ALA A 249 -30.39 1.86 0.63
N LEU A 250 -30.84 0.71 0.10
CA LEU A 250 -30.05 -0.51 0.03
C LEU A 250 -28.85 -0.34 -0.91
N THR A 251 -29.04 0.26 -2.09
CA THR A 251 -27.96 0.57 -3.02
C THR A 251 -26.87 1.40 -2.37
N VAL A 252 -27.25 2.47 -1.65
CA VAL A 252 -26.29 3.33 -0.94
C VAL A 252 -25.54 2.56 0.16
N ASP A 253 -26.26 1.71 0.92
CA ASP A 253 -25.66 0.86 1.96
C ASP A 253 -24.64 -0.10 1.35
N THR A 254 -25.01 -0.80 0.27
CA THR A 254 -24.12 -1.75 -0.43
C THR A 254 -22.84 -1.06 -0.93
N VAL A 255 -22.95 0.09 -1.60
CA VAL A 255 -21.78 0.81 -2.11
C VAL A 255 -20.85 1.30 -0.99
N ILE A 256 -21.43 1.75 0.12
CA ILE A 256 -20.62 2.32 1.21
C ILE A 256 -19.96 1.22 2.05
N GLU A 257 -20.66 0.12 2.32
CA GLU A 257 -20.26 -0.87 3.31
C GLU A 257 -19.65 -2.13 2.67
N ASP A 258 -20.20 -2.58 1.55
CA ASP A 258 -19.88 -3.89 0.99
C ASP A 258 -18.93 -3.81 -0.21
N GLU A 259 -18.98 -2.73 -1.03
CA GLU A 259 -18.10 -2.62 -2.18
C GLU A 259 -16.66 -2.25 -1.79
N PRO A 260 -15.66 -3.00 -2.29
CA PRO A 260 -14.25 -2.75 -1.99
C PRO A 260 -13.68 -1.58 -2.82
N ILE A 261 -14.15 -0.37 -2.58
CA ILE A 261 -13.63 0.81 -3.27
C ILE A 261 -12.26 1.16 -2.70
N SER A 262 -11.19 0.87 -3.47
CA SER A 262 -9.82 1.19 -3.10
C SER A 262 -9.64 2.68 -2.86
N THR A 263 -8.74 3.05 -1.95
CA THR A 263 -8.45 4.46 -1.61
C THR A 263 -8.06 5.28 -2.84
N ARG A 264 -8.73 6.42 -3.04
CA ARG A 264 -8.45 7.40 -4.09
C ARG A 264 -7.83 8.64 -3.46
N ARG A 265 -6.64 8.96 -3.91
CA ARG A 265 -5.86 10.11 -3.39
C ARG A 265 -5.36 10.95 -4.54
N HIS A 266 -5.25 12.28 -4.34
CA HIS A 266 -4.64 13.18 -5.31
C HIS A 266 -3.79 14.26 -4.65
N GLY A 267 -2.83 14.78 -5.42
CA GLY A 267 -1.94 15.83 -4.95
C GLY A 267 -0.49 15.36 -4.80
N TRP A 268 0.31 16.18 -4.13
CA TRP A 268 1.72 15.90 -3.91
C TRP A 268 2.26 16.60 -2.67
N VAL A 269 3.31 16.02 -2.11
CA VAL A 269 4.03 16.55 -0.94
C VAL A 269 5.52 16.37 -1.14
N VAL A 270 6.29 17.39 -0.80
CA VAL A 270 7.76 17.31 -0.65
C VAL A 270 8.12 17.57 0.80
N ARG A 271 9.05 16.78 1.35
CA ARG A 271 9.59 16.95 2.70
C ARG A 271 11.11 16.94 2.64
N LEU A 272 11.72 17.88 3.34
CA LEU A 272 13.18 17.94 3.54
C LEU A 272 13.45 18.11 5.02
N GLY A 273 14.30 17.25 5.57
CA GLY A 273 14.55 17.19 7.00
C GLY A 273 15.90 16.65 7.37
N ALA A 274 16.14 16.63 8.67
CA ALA A 274 17.29 16.02 9.31
C ALA A 274 16.82 15.25 10.55
N GLY A 275 17.61 14.29 10.96
CA GLY A 275 17.27 13.43 12.09
C GLY A 275 18.44 12.59 12.55
N PHE A 276 18.12 11.54 13.27
CA PHE A 276 19.06 10.55 13.76
C PHE A 276 18.53 9.14 13.50
N GLN A 277 19.43 8.26 13.10
CA GLN A 277 19.29 6.82 13.18
C GLN A 277 19.85 6.38 14.51
N ALA A 278 18.99 6.09 15.48
CA ALA A 278 19.44 5.70 16.82
C ALA A 278 20.05 4.30 16.83
N SER A 279 19.51 3.40 16.03
CA SER A 279 20.01 2.05 15.78
C SER A 279 19.47 1.52 14.45
N ASP A 280 20.06 0.48 13.91
CA ASP A 280 19.55 -0.25 12.75
C ASP A 280 19.51 -1.77 13.03
N LEU A 281 18.84 -2.52 12.15
CA LEU A 281 18.72 -3.98 12.33
C LEU A 281 20.07 -4.70 12.28
N SER A 282 21.05 -4.18 11.56
CA SER A 282 22.39 -4.78 11.45
C SER A 282 23.28 -4.54 12.68
N GLY A 283 22.90 -3.58 13.53
CA GLY A 283 23.70 -3.14 14.67
C GLY A 283 24.94 -2.32 14.31
N LEU A 284 25.01 -1.84 13.05
CA LEU A 284 26.15 -1.06 12.55
C LEU A 284 25.99 0.44 12.83
N THR A 285 24.76 0.94 13.00
CA THR A 285 24.45 2.35 13.20
C THR A 285 24.12 2.61 14.68
N ASP A 286 24.75 3.60 15.30
CA ASP A 286 24.49 4.03 16.69
C ASP A 286 24.46 5.56 16.81
N ASN A 287 23.24 6.12 16.88
CA ASN A 287 22.97 7.56 17.01
C ASN A 287 23.53 8.43 15.88
N ASP A 288 23.54 7.94 14.68
CA ASP A 288 24.10 8.61 13.53
C ASP A 288 23.17 9.69 12.97
N PRO A 289 23.68 10.89 12.65
CA PRO A 289 22.89 11.93 12.02
C PRO A 289 22.53 11.54 10.59
N LYS A 290 21.28 11.87 10.20
CA LYS A 290 20.79 11.62 8.85
C LYS A 290 20.09 12.84 8.24
N LEU A 291 20.07 12.89 6.92
CA LEU A 291 19.17 13.77 6.17
C LEU A 291 18.01 12.95 5.60
N LEU A 292 16.95 13.66 5.26
CA LEU A 292 15.75 13.09 4.69
C LEU A 292 15.24 13.97 3.55
N ALA A 293 15.03 13.38 2.39
CA ALA A 293 14.27 14.00 1.30
C ALA A 293 13.19 13.02 0.86
N GLN A 294 11.92 13.45 0.90
CA GLN A 294 10.78 12.64 0.49
C GLN A 294 9.92 13.37 -0.53
N PHE A 295 9.36 12.60 -1.45
CA PHE A 295 8.37 13.06 -2.40
C PHE A 295 7.24 12.05 -2.49
N GLU A 296 6.02 12.53 -2.27
CA GLU A 296 4.79 11.76 -2.43
C GLU A 296 3.98 12.37 -3.56
N TYR A 297 3.49 11.54 -4.47
CA TYR A 297 2.61 11.93 -5.56
C TYR A 297 1.49 10.92 -5.70
N ALA A 298 0.27 11.41 -5.72
CA ALA A 298 -0.92 10.60 -5.88
C ALA A 298 -1.80 11.19 -6.99
N LYS A 299 -2.26 10.35 -7.90
CA LYS A 299 -3.14 10.74 -9.01
C LYS A 299 -4.16 9.67 -9.34
N PRO A 300 -5.47 9.99 -9.27
CA PRO A 300 -6.51 9.11 -9.77
C PRO A 300 -6.58 9.15 -11.31
N PHE A 301 -7.09 8.08 -11.92
CA PHE A 301 -7.41 7.98 -13.34
C PHE A 301 -8.90 7.62 -13.47
N GLY A 302 -9.73 8.62 -13.59
CA GLY A 302 -11.16 8.50 -13.34
C GLY A 302 -11.41 8.04 -11.90
N TYR A 303 -12.56 7.45 -11.63
CA TYR A 303 -12.84 6.92 -10.28
C TYR A 303 -12.35 5.47 -10.07
N LYS A 304 -12.00 4.75 -11.15
CA LYS A 304 -11.56 3.34 -11.10
C LYS A 304 -10.05 3.14 -10.96
N GLY A 305 -9.24 4.13 -11.31
CA GLY A 305 -7.79 4.00 -11.32
C GLY A 305 -7.08 4.87 -10.30
N GLN A 306 -5.97 4.38 -9.72
CA GLN A 306 -5.12 5.13 -8.79
C GLN A 306 -3.66 4.87 -9.07
N PHE A 307 -2.85 5.92 -9.16
CA PHE A 307 -1.40 5.87 -9.14
C PHE A 307 -0.88 6.56 -7.88
N ILE A 308 0.08 5.93 -7.20
CA ILE A 308 0.80 6.52 -6.06
C ILE A 308 2.29 6.28 -6.29
N ASN A 309 3.09 7.29 -6.01
CA ASN A 309 4.54 7.20 -5.96
C ASN A 309 5.04 7.79 -4.65
N LEU A 310 5.86 7.03 -3.94
CA LEU A 310 6.55 7.43 -2.71
C LEU A 310 8.04 7.29 -2.96
N PHE A 311 8.77 8.38 -2.90
CA PHE A 311 10.21 8.41 -3.02
C PHE A 311 10.83 8.91 -1.72
N SER A 312 11.89 8.26 -1.24
CA SER A 312 12.72 8.72 -0.14
C SER A 312 14.20 8.59 -0.48
N PHE A 313 14.99 9.54 0.00
CA PHE A 313 16.43 9.56 -0.04
C PHE A 313 16.95 9.90 1.35
N GLU A 314 17.76 9.03 1.92
CA GLU A 314 18.15 9.06 3.35
C GLU A 314 19.64 8.75 3.51
N PRO A 315 20.54 9.73 3.34
CA PRO A 315 21.94 9.55 3.71
C PRO A 315 22.13 9.63 5.23
N ILE A 316 22.82 8.65 5.78
CA ILE A 316 23.22 8.52 7.19
C ILE A 316 24.72 8.82 7.26
N PHE A 317 25.14 9.63 8.24
CA PHE A 317 26.50 10.10 8.40
C PHE A 317 27.05 9.62 9.75
N GLY A 318 27.96 8.69 9.72
CA GLY A 318 28.59 8.10 10.89
C GLY A 318 29.95 7.52 10.54
N ASP A 319 30.47 6.68 11.41
CA ASP A 319 31.71 5.93 11.13
C ASP A 319 31.47 4.96 9.96
N GLU A 320 30.25 4.48 9.81
CA GLU A 320 29.77 3.66 8.71
C GLU A 320 28.67 4.42 7.94
N ALA A 321 29.09 5.33 7.04
CA ALA A 321 28.15 6.14 6.29
C ALA A 321 27.34 5.28 5.30
N ILE A 322 26.01 5.41 5.35
CA ILE A 322 25.11 4.70 4.46
C ILE A 322 24.29 5.69 3.65
N THR A 323 24.25 5.50 2.34
CA THR A 323 23.36 6.26 1.46
C THR A 323 22.28 5.33 0.92
N SER A 324 21.04 5.64 1.20
CA SER A 324 19.92 4.86 0.69
C SER A 324 18.90 5.71 -0.05
N PHE A 325 18.30 5.13 -1.09
CA PHE A 325 17.06 5.63 -1.64
C PHE A 325 16.05 4.50 -1.81
N ARG A 326 14.78 4.86 -1.72
CA ARG A 326 13.66 3.97 -1.97
C ARG A 326 12.63 4.67 -2.83
N ASN A 327 12.08 3.95 -3.79
CA ASN A 327 10.98 4.43 -4.60
C ASN A 327 9.92 3.34 -4.72
N ASP A 328 8.75 3.60 -4.15
CA ASP A 328 7.59 2.70 -4.21
C ASP A 328 6.54 3.31 -5.12
N MET A 329 6.16 2.58 -6.15
CA MET A 329 5.09 2.94 -7.08
C MET A 329 3.99 1.90 -7.00
N SER A 330 2.76 2.36 -7.00
CA SER A 330 1.59 1.49 -7.13
C SER A 330 0.63 2.02 -8.19
N TYR A 331 0.01 1.10 -8.91
CA TYR A 331 -1.10 1.36 -9.81
C TYR A 331 -2.19 0.34 -9.55
N THR A 332 -3.34 0.82 -9.10
CA THR A 332 -4.54 0.01 -8.87
C THR A 332 -5.60 0.39 -9.88
N TYR A 333 -6.28 -0.58 -10.44
CA TYR A 333 -7.38 -0.37 -11.38
C TYR A 333 -8.52 -1.36 -11.09
N GLU A 334 -9.70 -0.82 -10.83
CA GLU A 334 -10.94 -1.57 -10.65
C GLU A 334 -11.43 -2.05 -12.02
N VAL A 335 -11.24 -3.34 -12.28
CA VAL A 335 -11.66 -3.99 -13.55
C VAL A 335 -13.16 -4.17 -13.56
N THR A 336 -13.70 -4.65 -12.45
CA THR A 336 -15.12 -4.75 -12.13
C THR A 336 -15.31 -4.42 -10.66
N ASP A 337 -16.53 -4.32 -10.19
CA ASP A 337 -16.89 -4.05 -8.80
C ASP A 337 -16.34 -5.09 -7.81
N MET A 338 -15.95 -6.26 -8.29
CA MET A 338 -15.43 -7.39 -7.51
C MET A 338 -13.98 -7.75 -7.87
N ILE A 339 -13.35 -7.07 -8.82
CA ILE A 339 -12.02 -7.44 -9.30
C ILE A 339 -11.15 -6.20 -9.43
N ASP A 340 -10.09 -6.17 -8.65
CA ASP A 340 -9.03 -5.18 -8.74
C ASP A 340 -7.78 -5.75 -9.39
N TRP A 341 -7.15 -4.98 -10.28
CA TRP A 341 -5.82 -5.23 -10.79
C TRP A 341 -4.83 -4.30 -10.08
N ILE A 342 -3.94 -4.90 -9.28
CA ILE A 342 -3.01 -4.19 -8.41
C ILE A 342 -1.59 -4.46 -8.90
N ASN A 343 -0.85 -3.38 -9.17
CA ASN A 343 0.54 -3.44 -9.61
C ASN A 343 1.39 -2.60 -8.66
N THR A 344 2.50 -3.15 -8.20
CA THR A 344 3.46 -2.43 -7.39
C THR A 344 4.87 -2.62 -7.96
N TRP A 345 5.68 -1.59 -7.87
CA TRP A 345 7.10 -1.64 -8.15
C TRP A 345 7.85 -0.91 -7.05
N SER A 346 8.71 -1.65 -6.34
CA SER A 346 9.61 -1.12 -5.32
C SER A 346 11.04 -1.21 -5.81
N VAL A 347 11.78 -0.12 -5.67
CA VAL A 347 13.22 -0.06 -5.91
C VAL A 347 13.87 0.43 -4.64
N THR A 348 14.82 -0.33 -4.11
CA THR A 348 15.64 0.08 -2.97
C THR A 348 17.09 0.03 -3.38
N TYR A 349 17.83 1.10 -3.12
CA TYR A 349 19.27 1.18 -3.30
C TYR A 349 19.91 1.51 -1.96
N SER A 350 21.01 0.87 -1.66
CA SER A 350 21.85 1.13 -0.48
C SER A 350 23.31 1.03 -0.87
N ASP A 351 24.10 2.03 -0.47
CA ASP A 351 25.54 2.11 -0.61
C ASP A 351 26.15 2.42 0.76
N GLY A 352 27.05 1.57 1.24
CA GLY A 352 27.66 1.64 2.56
C GLY A 352 28.84 0.69 2.68
N GLU A 353 29.11 0.20 3.87
CA GLU A 353 30.15 -0.77 4.17
C GLU A 353 29.56 -2.00 4.82
N ASP A 354 30.18 -3.17 4.63
CA ASP A 354 29.83 -4.40 5.34
C ASP A 354 30.45 -4.43 6.75
N VAL A 355 30.15 -5.48 7.53
CA VAL A 355 30.68 -5.69 8.89
C VAL A 355 32.21 -5.75 8.99
N ASN A 356 32.93 -5.86 7.87
CA ASN A 356 34.38 -5.87 7.80
C ASN A 356 34.96 -4.52 7.34
N GLY A 357 34.10 -3.54 7.02
CA GLY A 357 34.48 -2.24 6.46
C GLY A 357 34.76 -2.28 4.95
N ASP A 358 34.34 -3.33 4.25
CA ASP A 358 34.45 -3.41 2.80
C ASP A 358 33.23 -2.73 2.12
N PRO A 359 33.43 -1.96 1.04
CA PRO A 359 32.32 -1.31 0.33
C PRO A 359 31.26 -2.33 -0.13
N LEU A 360 29.98 -2.02 0.14
CA LEU A 360 28.85 -2.82 -0.21
C LEU A 360 27.74 -1.98 -0.85
N GLU A 361 27.51 -2.20 -2.14
CA GLU A 361 26.40 -1.60 -2.87
C GLU A 361 25.32 -2.66 -3.13
N SER A 362 24.06 -2.31 -2.88
CA SER A 362 22.93 -3.20 -3.11
C SER A 362 21.80 -2.47 -3.82
N THR A 363 21.26 -3.10 -4.86
CA THR A 363 20.05 -2.65 -5.52
C THR A 363 19.02 -3.78 -5.54
N ASN A 364 17.82 -3.52 -5.04
CA ASN A 364 16.74 -4.49 -5.04
C ASN A 364 15.53 -3.94 -5.82
N HIS A 365 15.03 -4.74 -6.76
CA HIS A 365 13.83 -4.47 -7.54
C HIS A 365 12.79 -5.52 -7.23
N ILE A 366 11.59 -5.09 -6.84
CA ILE A 366 10.44 -5.97 -6.65
C ILE A 366 9.27 -5.45 -7.46
N VAL A 367 8.75 -6.26 -8.37
CA VAL A 367 7.55 -5.96 -9.15
C VAL A 367 6.50 -7.01 -8.83
N ASN A 368 5.32 -6.57 -8.39
CA ASN A 368 4.16 -7.45 -8.21
C ASN A 368 3.05 -7.00 -9.14
N SER A 369 2.37 -7.96 -9.77
CA SER A 369 1.15 -7.73 -10.54
C SER A 369 0.14 -8.80 -10.16
N ARG A 370 -0.98 -8.40 -9.55
CA ARG A 370 -1.98 -9.35 -9.07
C ARG A 370 -3.40 -8.90 -9.41
N TYR A 371 -4.27 -9.89 -9.60
CA TYR A 371 -5.71 -9.71 -9.56
C TYR A 371 -6.22 -10.10 -8.17
N SER A 372 -7.03 -9.23 -7.56
CA SER A 372 -7.74 -9.46 -6.31
C SER A 372 -9.21 -9.63 -6.62
N PHE A 373 -9.82 -10.67 -6.11
CA PHE A 373 -11.23 -11.03 -6.30
C PHE A 373 -11.94 -10.90 -4.96
N ASP A 374 -12.85 -9.95 -4.84
CA ASP A 374 -13.71 -9.85 -3.66
C ASP A 374 -14.68 -11.03 -3.63
N LEU A 375 -14.64 -11.80 -2.56
CA LEU A 375 -15.53 -12.94 -2.31
C LEU A 375 -16.70 -12.58 -1.41
N GLY A 376 -16.82 -11.33 -1.01
CA GLY A 376 -17.78 -10.83 -0.04
C GLY A 376 -17.32 -11.02 1.42
N ASN A 377 -18.01 -10.35 2.35
CA ASN A 377 -17.69 -10.38 3.78
C ASN A 377 -16.24 -10.00 4.10
N SER A 378 -15.71 -8.98 3.39
CA SER A 378 -14.34 -8.48 3.57
C SER A 378 -13.22 -9.49 3.27
N LEU A 379 -13.51 -10.57 2.55
CA LEU A 379 -12.55 -11.59 2.16
C LEU A 379 -12.21 -11.46 0.68
N ASP A 380 -10.94 -11.27 0.37
CA ASP A 380 -10.41 -11.26 -0.99
C ASP A 380 -9.56 -12.50 -1.24
N TYR A 381 -9.64 -13.05 -2.45
CA TYR A 381 -8.69 -14.02 -2.99
C TYR A 381 -7.82 -13.33 -4.03
N PHE A 382 -6.52 -13.56 -4.01
CA PHE A 382 -5.65 -13.01 -5.04
C PHE A 382 -4.83 -14.08 -5.76
N VAL A 383 -4.48 -13.76 -7.00
CA VAL A 383 -3.50 -14.49 -7.79
C VAL A 383 -2.64 -13.47 -8.54
N GLY A 384 -1.33 -13.69 -8.57
CA GLY A 384 -0.40 -12.74 -9.16
C GLY A 384 0.97 -13.32 -9.47
N LEU A 385 1.78 -12.46 -10.08
CA LEU A 385 3.17 -12.70 -10.39
C LEU A 385 4.03 -11.72 -9.58
N ARG A 386 5.09 -12.25 -8.97
CA ARG A 386 6.15 -11.49 -8.35
C ARG A 386 7.44 -11.71 -9.13
N LEU A 387 8.11 -10.61 -9.45
CA LEU A 387 9.46 -10.56 -10.00
C LEU A 387 10.34 -9.88 -8.96
N ALA A 388 11.40 -10.53 -8.52
CA ALA A 388 12.38 -9.95 -7.61
C ALA A 388 13.76 -10.09 -8.22
N GLN A 389 14.55 -9.05 -8.16
CA GLN A 389 15.95 -9.03 -8.57
C GLN A 389 16.74 -8.24 -7.54
N THR A 390 17.83 -8.85 -7.05
CA THR A 390 18.78 -8.19 -6.15
C THR A 390 20.14 -8.25 -6.81
N ASP A 391 20.77 -7.09 -6.94
CA ASP A 391 22.14 -6.92 -7.41
C ASP A 391 22.99 -6.43 -6.23
N ILE A 392 24.11 -7.10 -5.95
CA ILE A 392 25.03 -6.78 -4.85
C ILE A 392 26.44 -6.72 -5.42
N ASP A 393 27.10 -5.59 -5.26
CA ASP A 393 28.49 -5.38 -5.68
C ASP A 393 29.38 -5.01 -4.44
N PRO A 394 30.50 -5.68 -4.19
CA PRO A 394 31.05 -6.79 -4.97
C PRO A 394 30.28 -8.10 -4.81
N ASN A 395 30.15 -8.84 -5.89
CA ASN A 395 29.50 -10.15 -5.92
C ASN A 395 30.04 -11.06 -4.82
N GLN A 396 29.32 -11.23 -3.74
CA GLN A 396 29.69 -12.16 -2.69
C GLN A 396 29.38 -13.62 -3.13
N PRO A 397 30.26 -14.60 -2.83
CA PRO A 397 29.97 -16.00 -3.08
C PRO A 397 28.71 -16.41 -2.31
N GLY A 398 27.62 -16.69 -3.03
CA GLY A 398 26.32 -17.02 -2.43
C GLY A 398 25.26 -15.93 -2.59
N SER A 399 25.58 -14.74 -3.11
CA SER A 399 24.55 -13.82 -3.58
C SER A 399 23.74 -14.51 -4.67
N PHE A 400 22.43 -14.42 -4.60
CA PHE A 400 21.52 -14.84 -5.67
C PHE A 400 21.98 -14.10 -6.92
N GLY A 401 22.35 -14.83 -7.98
CA GLY A 401 22.94 -14.24 -9.19
C GLY A 401 22.01 -13.22 -9.83
N ASP A 402 22.52 -12.43 -10.77
CA ASP A 402 21.82 -11.40 -11.57
C ASP A 402 20.50 -11.83 -12.23
N ASP A 403 20.09 -13.07 -12.07
CA ASP A 403 18.88 -13.64 -12.66
C ASP A 403 17.64 -13.29 -11.80
N PRO A 404 16.62 -12.67 -12.41
CA PRO A 404 15.40 -12.33 -11.69
C PRO A 404 14.66 -13.60 -11.24
N GLU A 405 14.23 -13.60 -9.98
CA GLU A 405 13.34 -14.61 -9.45
C GLU A 405 11.90 -14.32 -9.88
N ILE A 406 11.23 -15.32 -10.43
CA ILE A 406 9.81 -15.23 -10.83
C ILE A 406 9.01 -16.18 -9.97
N ARG A 407 8.03 -15.66 -9.25
CA ARG A 407 7.10 -16.45 -8.44
C ARG A 407 5.66 -16.22 -8.87
N LEU A 408 4.89 -17.31 -8.93
CA LEU A 408 3.43 -17.25 -8.97
C LEU A 408 2.93 -17.28 -7.52
N GLU A 409 2.16 -16.28 -7.14
CA GLU A 409 1.63 -16.15 -5.78
C GLU A 409 0.10 -16.22 -5.81
N SER A 410 -0.47 -16.83 -4.79
CA SER A 410 -1.91 -16.81 -4.53
C SER A 410 -2.16 -16.87 -3.04
N GLY A 411 -3.25 -16.27 -2.59
CA GLY A 411 -3.55 -16.22 -1.17
C GLY A 411 -4.88 -15.52 -0.90
N PHE A 412 -5.12 -15.31 0.37
CA PHE A 412 -6.31 -14.62 0.85
C PHE A 412 -5.90 -13.39 1.64
N ASN A 413 -6.73 -12.36 1.56
CA ASN A 413 -6.64 -11.16 2.38
C ASN A 413 -7.99 -10.92 3.04
N TYR A 414 -8.00 -10.62 4.32
CA TYR A 414 -9.21 -10.31 5.08
C TYR A 414 -9.11 -8.89 5.64
N ARG A 415 -10.06 -8.05 5.25
CA ARG A 415 -10.18 -6.68 5.76
C ARG A 415 -10.93 -6.72 7.09
N LEU A 416 -10.28 -6.30 8.16
CA LEU A 416 -10.88 -6.23 9.50
C LEU A 416 -11.68 -4.93 9.68
N LYS A 417 -11.28 -3.87 8.93
CA LYS A 417 -11.90 -2.56 9.00
C LYS A 417 -11.60 -1.75 7.73
#